data_875b6df7cebb7b8468a8ab3266ebfffc
#
_entry.id   875b6df7cebb7b8468a8ab3266ebfffc
#
_cell.length_a   1.000
_cell.length_b   1.000
_cell.length_c   1.000
_cell.angle_alpha   90.00
_cell.angle_beta   90.00
_cell.angle_gamma   90.00
#
_symmetry.space_group_name_H-M   'P 1'
#
loop_
_entity.id
_entity.type
_entity.pdbx_description
1 polymer ?
#
loop_
_entity_poly.entity_id
_entity_poly.type
_entity_poly.pdbx_seq_one_letter_code
_entity_poly.pdbx_strand_id
1 'polypeptide(L)'
;PEIIQGILNERSGFIHRLASKYSGSRNWLYLGRGVYYPIALEAALKMKEVAYIHAEGMPGGFLKHGTLAMIDDDVFSIVFVPPPEDKALYESTLHSIEEIRARSGFVLGIHFSEQGKNQDLYSEELILPKVHPLTAPLIQLVIGQLFAYFTATSLKRNIDKPRSLAKSVTVA
;
A
#
# COMPACT_ATOMS: atom_id res chain seq x y z
N PRO A 1 3.27 11.04 -17.33
CA PRO A 1 4.29 11.86 -16.61
C PRO A 1 3.63 12.94 -15.76
N GLU A 2 2.73 13.75 -16.33
CA GLU A 2 2.10 14.89 -15.65
C GLU A 2 1.35 14.52 -14.38
N ILE A 3 0.58 13.43 -14.41
CA ILE A 3 -0.17 12.95 -13.23
C ILE A 3 0.80 12.58 -12.10
N ILE A 4 1.87 11.87 -12.41
CA ILE A 4 2.89 11.50 -11.40
C ILE A 4 3.54 12.76 -10.85
N GLN A 5 3.89 13.73 -11.70
CA GLN A 5 4.46 14.99 -11.26
C GLN A 5 3.47 15.77 -10.35
N GLY A 6 2.18 15.78 -10.71
CA GLY A 6 1.13 16.37 -9.85
C GLY A 6 1.07 15.69 -8.48
N ILE A 7 1.10 14.35 -8.44
CA ILE A 7 1.14 13.60 -7.18
C ILE A 7 2.37 13.95 -6.35
N LEU A 8 3.54 14.01 -6.97
CA LEU A 8 4.79 14.38 -6.28
C LEU A 8 4.71 15.79 -5.69
N ASN A 9 4.12 16.73 -6.40
CA ASN A 9 4.01 18.12 -5.95
C ASN A 9 2.94 18.31 -4.86
N GLU A 10 1.78 17.66 -5.00
CA GLU A 10 0.59 17.99 -4.22
C GLU A 10 0.32 16.97 -3.10
N ARG A 11 0.71 15.70 -3.27
CA ARG A 11 0.37 14.62 -2.34
C ARG A 11 1.55 14.13 -1.51
N SER A 12 2.80 14.42 -1.88
CA SER A 12 3.98 13.97 -1.13
C SER A 12 3.93 14.36 0.35
N GLY A 13 3.51 15.59 0.66
CA GLY A 13 3.37 16.03 2.04
C GLY A 13 2.33 15.25 2.86
N PHE A 14 1.22 14.85 2.22
CA PHE A 14 0.20 14.02 2.87
C PHE A 14 0.71 12.59 3.07
N ILE A 15 1.33 11.99 2.03
CA ILE A 15 1.92 10.65 2.12
C ILE A 15 3.01 10.61 3.19
N HIS A 16 3.84 11.65 3.28
CA HIS A 16 4.86 11.78 4.32
C HIS A 16 4.25 11.80 5.73
N ARG A 17 3.18 12.57 5.95
CA ARG A 17 2.50 12.58 7.25
C ARG A 17 1.95 11.21 7.63
N LEU A 18 1.29 10.49 6.70
CA LEU A 18 0.79 9.14 6.94
C LEU A 18 1.93 8.16 7.24
N ALA A 19 2.97 8.16 6.42
CA ALA A 19 4.12 7.30 6.59
C ALA A 19 4.83 7.55 7.94
N SER A 20 4.97 8.83 8.33
CA SER A 20 5.55 9.20 9.63
C SER A 20 4.69 8.75 10.80
N LYS A 21 3.37 8.97 10.71
CA LYS A 21 2.40 8.60 11.75
C LYS A 21 2.46 7.12 12.08
N TYR A 22 2.62 6.27 11.06
CA TYR A 22 2.59 4.82 11.19
C TYR A 22 3.96 4.15 11.05
N SER A 23 5.06 4.90 11.04
CA SER A 23 6.42 4.36 10.89
C SER A 23 6.85 3.42 12.02
N GLY A 24 6.18 3.48 13.17
CA GLY A 24 6.40 2.57 14.30
C GLY A 24 5.82 1.18 14.12
N SER A 25 4.86 1.00 13.20
CA SER A 25 4.22 -0.28 12.94
C SER A 25 5.19 -1.27 12.30
N ARG A 26 5.15 -2.52 12.74
CA ARG A 26 6.15 -3.54 12.37
C ARG A 26 5.66 -4.58 11.39
N ASN A 27 4.35 -4.76 11.27
CA ASN A 27 3.73 -5.76 10.43
C ASN A 27 2.79 -5.10 9.42
N TRP A 28 3.11 -5.23 8.15
CA TRP A 28 2.34 -4.64 7.07
C TRP A 28 1.90 -5.69 6.06
N LEU A 29 0.63 -5.67 5.72
CA LEU A 29 0.08 -6.40 4.57
C LEU A 29 -0.18 -5.42 3.43
N TYR A 30 0.25 -5.80 2.24
CA TYR A 30 -0.03 -5.05 1.01
C TYR A 30 -0.94 -5.90 0.14
N LEU A 31 -2.14 -5.41 -0.12
CA LEU A 31 -3.18 -6.18 -0.79
C LEU A 31 -3.49 -5.62 -2.16
N GLY A 32 -3.57 -6.51 -3.13
CA GLY A 32 -4.01 -6.19 -4.49
C GLY A 32 -4.74 -7.36 -5.13
N ARG A 33 -5.60 -7.09 -6.09
CA ARG A 33 -6.29 -8.09 -6.89
C ARG A 33 -5.94 -7.94 -8.37
N GLY A 34 -5.91 -9.05 -9.12
CA GLY A 34 -5.57 -9.01 -10.55
C GLY A 34 -4.24 -8.31 -10.77
N VAL A 35 -4.22 -7.29 -11.63
CA VAL A 35 -3.02 -6.51 -11.98
C VAL A 35 -2.48 -5.66 -10.83
N TYR A 36 -3.22 -5.50 -9.73
CA TYR A 36 -2.78 -4.79 -8.52
C TYR A 36 -2.00 -5.70 -7.56
N TYR A 37 -2.04 -7.01 -7.73
CA TYR A 37 -1.25 -7.93 -6.90
C TYR A 37 0.27 -7.75 -7.10
N PRO A 38 0.81 -7.71 -8.33
CA PRO A 38 2.21 -7.35 -8.52
C PRO A 38 2.61 -6.00 -7.92
N ILE A 39 1.69 -5.02 -7.90
CA ILE A 39 1.92 -3.71 -7.26
C ILE A 39 2.07 -3.88 -5.75
N ALA A 40 1.22 -4.71 -5.13
CA ALA A 40 1.30 -5.03 -3.71
C ALA A 40 2.63 -5.73 -3.35
N LEU A 41 3.09 -6.67 -4.18
CA LEU A 41 4.38 -7.34 -4.01
C LEU A 41 5.55 -6.35 -4.05
N GLU A 42 5.58 -5.48 -5.07
CA GLU A 42 6.65 -4.50 -5.23
C GLU A 42 6.66 -3.45 -4.10
N ALA A 43 5.49 -2.95 -3.69
CA ALA A 43 5.39 -2.00 -2.59
C ALA A 43 5.86 -2.62 -1.26
N ALA A 44 5.48 -3.88 -0.97
CA ALA A 44 5.95 -4.63 0.18
C ALA A 44 7.46 -4.87 0.12
N LEU A 45 8.00 -5.16 -1.07
CA LEU A 45 9.44 -5.32 -1.28
C LEU A 45 10.18 -4.01 -0.94
N LYS A 46 9.71 -2.87 -1.44
CA LYS A 46 10.33 -1.56 -1.14
C LYS A 46 10.29 -1.26 0.37
N MET A 47 9.20 -1.57 1.06
CA MET A 47 9.12 -1.40 2.52
C MET A 47 10.18 -2.22 3.24
N LYS A 48 10.39 -3.47 2.84
CA LYS A 48 11.44 -4.34 3.40
C LYS A 48 12.85 -3.81 3.11
N GLU A 49 13.10 -3.41 1.86
CA GLU A 49 14.43 -3.01 1.40
C GLU A 49 14.93 -1.71 2.04
N VAL A 50 14.07 -0.70 2.18
CA VAL A 50 14.51 0.65 2.61
C VAL A 50 14.13 0.99 4.04
N ALA A 51 12.98 0.51 4.54
CA ALA A 51 12.52 0.79 5.91
C ALA A 51 12.88 -0.32 6.91
N TYR A 52 13.22 -1.52 6.42
CA TYR A 52 13.54 -2.72 7.23
C TYR A 52 12.36 -3.16 8.10
N ILE A 53 11.17 -3.01 7.59
CA ILE A 53 9.91 -3.39 8.23
C ILE A 53 9.41 -4.68 7.57
N HIS A 54 8.88 -5.60 8.39
CA HIS A 54 8.19 -6.77 7.84
C HIS A 54 6.97 -6.35 7.03
N ALA A 55 6.96 -6.72 5.77
CA ALA A 55 5.90 -6.40 4.83
C ALA A 55 5.66 -7.56 3.88
N GLU A 56 4.41 -7.95 3.71
CA GLU A 56 4.01 -9.02 2.83
C GLU A 56 3.01 -8.52 1.78
N GLY A 57 3.33 -8.76 0.51
CA GLY A 57 2.41 -8.53 -0.60
C GLY A 57 1.59 -9.77 -0.87
N MET A 58 0.25 -9.65 -0.95
CA MET A 58 -0.61 -10.81 -1.15
C MET A 58 -1.83 -10.50 -2.02
N PRO A 59 -2.38 -11.53 -2.68
CA PRO A 59 -3.63 -11.38 -3.40
C PRO A 59 -4.78 -11.25 -2.41
N GLY A 60 -5.60 -10.21 -2.54
CA GLY A 60 -6.73 -9.95 -1.64
C GLY A 60 -7.73 -11.11 -1.52
N GLY A 61 -7.81 -11.98 -2.53
CA GLY A 61 -8.65 -13.18 -2.47
C GLY A 61 -8.15 -14.27 -1.51
N PHE A 62 -6.88 -14.22 -1.10
CA PHE A 62 -6.24 -15.24 -0.25
C PHE A 62 -6.37 -14.95 1.25
N LEU A 63 -6.92 -13.81 1.65
CA LEU A 63 -7.11 -13.47 3.06
C LEU A 63 -7.79 -14.59 3.86
N LYS A 64 -8.82 -15.22 3.28
CA LYS A 64 -9.60 -16.30 3.91
C LYS A 64 -8.84 -17.60 4.14
N HIS A 65 -7.69 -17.76 3.50
CA HIS A 65 -6.88 -18.99 3.58
C HIS A 65 -5.86 -18.98 4.72
N GLY A 66 -6.10 -18.19 5.76
CA GLY A 66 -5.28 -18.16 6.98
C GLY A 66 -4.95 -16.73 7.45
N THR A 67 -4.66 -15.81 6.56
CA THR A 67 -4.19 -14.46 6.89
C THR A 67 -5.17 -13.67 7.75
N LEU A 68 -6.49 -13.88 7.58
CA LEU A 68 -7.49 -13.24 8.44
C LEU A 68 -7.34 -13.60 9.93
N ALA A 69 -6.73 -14.73 10.25
CA ALA A 69 -6.45 -15.10 11.64
C ALA A 69 -5.35 -14.24 12.29
N MET A 70 -4.55 -13.56 11.47
CA MET A 70 -3.47 -12.67 11.93
C MET A 70 -3.94 -11.22 12.10
N ILE A 71 -5.13 -10.88 11.61
CA ILE A 71 -5.63 -9.50 11.63
C ILE A 71 -6.04 -9.13 13.05
N ASP A 72 -5.36 -8.13 13.59
CA ASP A 72 -5.59 -7.49 14.86
C ASP A 72 -5.18 -6.00 14.79
N ASP A 73 -5.07 -5.35 15.93
CA ASP A 73 -4.70 -3.92 16.03
C ASP A 73 -3.22 -3.64 15.65
N ASP A 74 -2.37 -4.67 15.62
CA ASP A 74 -0.92 -4.55 15.34
C ASP A 74 -0.59 -4.81 13.86
N VAL A 75 -1.55 -5.33 13.08
CA VAL A 75 -1.38 -5.60 11.64
C VAL A 75 -1.99 -4.47 10.81
N PHE A 76 -1.13 -3.81 10.04
CA PHE A 76 -1.50 -2.69 9.18
C PHE A 76 -1.64 -3.15 7.73
N SER A 77 -2.78 -2.84 7.11
CA SER A 77 -3.04 -3.22 5.72
C SER A 77 -3.06 -2.01 4.82
N ILE A 78 -2.27 -2.05 3.74
CA ILE A 78 -2.39 -1.12 2.60
C ILE A 78 -3.12 -1.86 1.48
N VAL A 79 -4.21 -1.29 1.00
CA VAL A 79 -5.02 -1.91 -0.05
C VAL A 79 -5.02 -1.04 -1.29
N PHE A 80 -4.53 -1.60 -2.40
CA PHE A 80 -4.58 -0.99 -3.72
C PHE A 80 -5.95 -1.26 -4.34
N VAL A 81 -6.83 -0.25 -4.29
CA VAL A 81 -8.21 -0.36 -4.74
C VAL A 81 -8.29 0.01 -6.22
N PRO A 82 -8.78 -0.89 -7.08
CA PRO A 82 -9.00 -0.60 -8.50
C PRO A 82 -9.94 0.60 -8.72
N PRO A 83 -9.87 1.27 -9.88
CA PRO A 83 -10.91 2.23 -10.27
C PRO A 83 -12.29 1.55 -10.34
N PRO A 84 -13.39 2.26 -10.02
CA PRO A 84 -14.75 1.71 -10.06
C PRO A 84 -15.21 1.21 -11.43
N GLU A 85 -14.56 1.67 -12.49
CA GLU A 85 -14.80 1.20 -13.87
C GLU A 85 -14.47 -0.29 -14.05
N ASP A 86 -13.53 -0.85 -13.28
CA ASP A 86 -13.31 -2.29 -13.18
C ASP A 86 -14.16 -2.87 -12.04
N LYS A 87 -15.47 -2.93 -12.29
CA LYS A 87 -16.49 -3.24 -11.30
C LYS A 87 -16.18 -4.52 -10.51
N ALA A 88 -15.81 -5.61 -11.21
CA ALA A 88 -15.59 -6.91 -10.57
C ALA A 88 -14.39 -6.90 -9.60
N LEU A 89 -13.27 -6.31 -10.01
CA LEU A 89 -12.09 -6.17 -9.15
C LEU A 89 -12.35 -5.17 -8.02
N TYR A 90 -13.03 -4.07 -8.31
CA TYR A 90 -13.39 -3.05 -7.33
C TYR A 90 -14.24 -3.64 -6.19
N GLU A 91 -15.39 -4.23 -6.51
CA GLU A 91 -16.30 -4.82 -5.53
C GLU A 91 -15.62 -5.93 -4.70
N SER A 92 -14.88 -6.82 -5.38
CA SER A 92 -14.13 -7.88 -4.69
C SER A 92 -13.04 -7.33 -3.76
N THR A 93 -12.47 -6.18 -4.07
CA THR A 93 -11.47 -5.52 -3.21
C THR A 93 -12.15 -4.91 -2.00
N LEU A 94 -13.30 -4.25 -2.17
CA LEU A 94 -14.08 -3.71 -1.05
C LEU A 94 -14.48 -4.82 -0.07
N HIS A 95 -14.93 -5.99 -0.54
CA HIS A 95 -15.22 -7.13 0.36
C HIS A 95 -13.99 -7.57 1.15
N SER A 96 -12.80 -7.54 0.58
CA SER A 96 -11.57 -7.85 1.32
C SER A 96 -11.29 -6.82 2.43
N ILE A 97 -11.59 -5.55 2.18
CA ILE A 97 -11.47 -4.48 3.18
C ILE A 97 -12.47 -4.70 4.32
N GLU A 98 -13.73 -5.00 4.00
CA GLU A 98 -14.76 -5.31 4.98
C GLU A 98 -14.36 -6.48 5.89
N GLU A 99 -13.73 -7.53 5.33
CA GLU A 99 -13.25 -8.68 6.09
C GLU A 99 -12.16 -8.32 7.10
N ILE A 100 -11.26 -7.40 6.75
CA ILE A 100 -10.22 -6.87 7.63
C ILE A 100 -10.85 -5.99 8.70
N ARG A 101 -11.71 -5.05 8.30
CA ARG A 101 -12.38 -4.11 9.20
C ARG A 101 -13.28 -4.78 10.22
N ALA A 102 -13.97 -5.88 9.84
CA ALA A 102 -14.77 -6.69 10.75
C ALA A 102 -13.97 -7.33 11.90
N ARG A 103 -12.62 -7.30 11.80
CA ARG A 103 -11.68 -7.78 12.83
C ARG A 103 -10.90 -6.64 13.49
N SER A 104 -11.40 -5.41 13.39
CA SER A 104 -10.75 -4.19 13.87
C SER A 104 -9.40 -3.87 13.21
N GLY A 105 -9.03 -4.59 12.13
CA GLY A 105 -7.78 -4.38 11.43
C GLY A 105 -7.70 -2.99 10.81
N PHE A 106 -6.49 -2.41 10.83
CA PHE A 106 -6.21 -1.14 10.19
C PHE A 106 -6.17 -1.28 8.67
N VAL A 107 -6.81 -0.36 7.96
CA VAL A 107 -6.79 -0.29 6.50
C VAL A 107 -6.45 1.12 6.03
N LEU A 108 -5.32 1.26 5.30
CA LEU A 108 -5.05 2.41 4.44
C LEU A 108 -5.50 2.07 3.01
N GLY A 109 -6.60 2.66 2.56
CA GLY A 109 -7.09 2.52 1.20
C GLY A 109 -6.41 3.50 0.24
N ILE A 110 -5.84 3.01 -0.86
CA ILE A 110 -5.31 3.83 -1.95
C ILE A 110 -6.26 3.66 -3.14
N HIS A 111 -7.03 4.70 -3.47
CA HIS A 111 -8.11 4.60 -4.46
C HIS A 111 -8.29 5.86 -5.30
N PHE A 112 -9.13 5.79 -6.33
CA PHE A 112 -9.35 6.85 -7.33
C PHE A 112 -10.73 7.50 -7.25
N SER A 113 -11.49 7.26 -6.21
CA SER A 113 -12.88 7.66 -6.12
C SER A 113 -13.09 8.73 -5.06
N GLU A 114 -13.76 9.82 -5.46
CA GLU A 114 -14.36 10.79 -4.55
C GLU A 114 -15.72 10.31 -3.99
N GLN A 115 -16.08 9.07 -4.21
CA GLN A 115 -17.36 8.54 -3.74
C GLN A 115 -17.33 8.38 -2.22
N GLY A 116 -17.59 9.47 -1.53
CA GLY A 116 -17.63 9.61 -0.06
C GLY A 116 -18.72 8.82 0.66
N LYS A 117 -19.11 7.65 0.15
CA LYS A 117 -20.10 6.76 0.76
C LYS A 117 -19.50 5.63 1.60
N ASN A 118 -18.18 5.50 1.64
CA ASN A 118 -17.53 4.41 2.36
C ASN A 118 -16.53 4.93 3.41
N GLN A 119 -16.83 6.06 4.06
CA GLN A 119 -15.95 6.65 5.08
C GLN A 119 -15.61 5.68 6.22
N ASP A 120 -16.45 4.69 6.48
CA ASP A 120 -16.23 3.70 7.55
C ASP A 120 -15.39 2.49 7.10
N LEU A 121 -15.09 2.33 5.80
CA LEU A 121 -14.31 1.22 5.29
C LEU A 121 -12.82 1.36 5.56
N TYR A 122 -12.31 2.60 5.58
CA TYR A 122 -10.89 2.85 5.73
C TYR A 122 -10.58 3.41 7.11
N SER A 123 -9.45 3.04 7.68
CA SER A 123 -8.88 3.74 8.85
C SER A 123 -8.22 5.05 8.41
N GLU A 124 -7.61 5.03 7.24
CA GLU A 124 -7.04 6.16 6.50
C GLU A 124 -7.26 5.93 5.00
N GLU A 125 -7.34 7.01 4.25
CA GLU A 125 -7.50 6.93 2.81
C GLU A 125 -6.58 7.89 2.07
N LEU A 126 -6.10 7.47 0.91
CA LEU A 126 -5.38 8.30 -0.05
C LEU A 126 -6.14 8.30 -1.37
N ILE A 127 -6.83 9.41 -1.64
CA ILE A 127 -7.60 9.59 -2.86
C ILE A 127 -6.68 10.12 -3.96
N LEU A 128 -6.62 9.39 -5.06
CA LEU A 128 -5.83 9.71 -6.25
C LEU A 128 -6.71 10.37 -7.32
N PRO A 129 -6.12 11.20 -8.19
CA PRO A 129 -6.86 11.78 -9.31
C PRO A 129 -7.36 10.69 -10.25
N LYS A 130 -8.50 10.95 -10.90
CA LYS A 130 -9.05 10.02 -11.90
C LYS A 130 -8.06 9.80 -13.04
N VAL A 131 -7.84 8.54 -13.38
CA VAL A 131 -6.91 8.11 -14.44
C VAL A 131 -7.55 7.03 -15.30
N HIS A 132 -6.99 6.78 -16.47
CA HIS A 132 -7.41 5.63 -17.27
C HIS A 132 -7.12 4.31 -16.52
N PRO A 133 -8.05 3.33 -16.47
CA PRO A 133 -7.86 2.08 -15.70
C PRO A 133 -6.57 1.33 -15.99
N LEU A 134 -6.09 1.33 -17.23
CA LEU A 134 -4.82 0.69 -17.61
C LEU A 134 -3.58 1.35 -16.98
N THR A 135 -3.66 2.62 -16.60
CA THR A 135 -2.54 3.35 -15.97
C THR A 135 -2.65 3.40 -14.45
N ALA A 136 -3.80 3.07 -13.91
CA ALA A 136 -4.07 3.11 -12.48
C ALA A 136 -3.05 2.28 -11.64
N PRO A 137 -2.66 1.05 -12.03
CA PRO A 137 -1.66 0.28 -11.29
C PRO A 137 -0.31 1.00 -11.20
N LEU A 138 0.14 1.64 -12.29
CA LEU A 138 1.41 2.37 -12.30
C LEU A 138 1.39 3.58 -11.35
N ILE A 139 0.27 4.27 -11.27
CA ILE A 139 0.11 5.39 -10.34
C ILE A 139 0.14 4.90 -8.90
N GLN A 140 -0.57 3.83 -8.58
CA GLN A 140 -0.55 3.23 -7.24
C GLN A 140 0.82 2.67 -6.86
N LEU A 141 1.59 2.15 -7.82
CA LEU A 141 2.96 1.72 -7.60
C LEU A 141 3.83 2.87 -7.07
N VAL A 142 3.74 4.05 -7.70
CA VAL A 142 4.48 5.25 -7.25
C VAL A 142 4.10 5.61 -5.80
N ILE A 143 2.81 5.47 -5.43
CA ILE A 143 2.38 5.71 -4.04
C ILE A 143 3.02 4.72 -3.07
N GLY A 144 3.06 3.43 -3.44
CA GLY A 144 3.72 2.39 -2.62
C GLY A 144 5.21 2.69 -2.41
N GLN A 145 5.90 3.14 -3.46
CA GLN A 145 7.30 3.55 -3.39
C GLN A 145 7.50 4.79 -2.50
N LEU A 146 6.67 5.81 -2.66
CA LEU A 146 6.72 7.03 -1.82
C LEU A 146 6.44 6.71 -0.35
N PHE A 147 5.49 5.83 -0.07
CA PHE A 147 5.18 5.43 1.29
C PHE A 147 6.37 4.74 1.96
N ALA A 148 7.03 3.81 1.26
CA ALA A 148 8.24 3.16 1.75
C ALA A 148 9.39 4.16 1.95
N TYR A 149 9.59 5.09 0.99
CA TYR A 149 10.59 6.15 1.06
C TYR A 149 10.39 7.04 2.30
N PHE A 150 9.19 7.56 2.51
CA PHE A 150 8.91 8.44 3.66
C PHE A 150 8.93 7.70 4.99
N THR A 151 8.53 6.43 5.02
CA THR A 151 8.67 5.58 6.21
C THR A 151 10.15 5.42 6.57
N ALA A 152 11.00 5.11 5.60
CA ALA A 152 12.44 4.97 5.80
C ALA A 152 13.07 6.29 6.28
N THR A 153 12.68 7.42 5.68
CA THR A 153 13.13 8.75 6.08
C THR A 153 12.75 9.06 7.52
N SER A 154 11.50 8.79 7.91
CA SER A 154 11.00 8.99 9.28
C SER A 154 11.76 8.14 10.30
N LEU A 155 12.18 6.95 9.91
CA LEU A 155 13.03 6.05 10.71
C LEU A 155 14.52 6.38 10.62
N LYS A 156 14.91 7.46 9.94
CA LYS A 156 16.30 7.88 9.72
C LYS A 156 17.18 6.80 9.08
N ARG A 157 16.61 6.04 8.15
CA ARG A 157 17.34 5.04 7.36
C ARG A 157 18.08 5.67 6.20
N ASN A 158 19.24 5.11 5.86
CA ASN A 158 19.96 5.53 4.65
C ASN A 158 19.30 4.88 3.43
N ILE A 159 18.59 5.68 2.64
CA ILE A 159 17.81 5.21 1.49
C ILE A 159 18.70 4.98 0.27
N ASP A 160 19.75 5.77 0.12
CA ASP A 160 20.68 5.66 -1.02
C ASP A 160 21.63 4.47 -0.90
N LYS A 161 21.92 4.05 0.35
CA LYS A 161 22.76 2.90 0.64
C LYS A 161 22.08 2.02 1.71
N PRO A 162 21.00 1.31 1.36
CA PRO A 162 20.32 0.42 2.27
C PRO A 162 21.26 -0.71 2.71
N ARG A 163 21.15 -1.13 3.98
CA ARG A 163 21.94 -2.24 4.50
C ARG A 163 21.59 -3.55 3.80
N SER A 164 22.60 -4.39 3.60
CA SER A 164 22.42 -5.77 3.09
C SER A 164 21.72 -5.88 1.71
N LEU A 165 21.62 -4.79 0.96
CA LEU A 165 21.20 -4.82 -0.43
C LEU A 165 22.44 -4.92 -1.34
N ALA A 166 22.99 -6.12 -1.43
CA ALA A 166 23.96 -6.45 -2.46
C ALA A 166 23.28 -7.27 -3.55
N LYS A 167 23.28 -6.78 -4.78
CA LYS A 167 22.76 -7.53 -5.94
C LYS A 167 23.64 -8.71 -6.35
N SER A 168 24.87 -8.73 -5.87
CA SER A 168 25.77 -9.87 -5.97
C SER A 168 26.46 -10.03 -4.61
N VAL A 169 26.05 -10.99 -3.82
CA VAL A 169 26.79 -11.42 -2.65
C VAL A 169 27.70 -12.53 -3.10
N THR A 170 28.97 -12.23 -3.27
CA THR A 170 29.99 -13.26 -3.22
C THR A 170 30.22 -13.58 -1.76
N VAL A 171 29.60 -14.65 -1.27
CA VAL A 171 30.01 -15.27 -0.02
C VAL A 171 31.32 -15.95 -0.34
N ALA A 172 32.41 -15.46 0.21
CA ALA A 172 33.69 -16.18 0.21
C ALA A 172 33.64 -17.30 1.26
#